data_7a7e61a7b4b900f33f5946d7988c68e0
#
_entry.id   7a7e61a7b4b900f33f5946d7988c68e0
#
_cell.length_a   1.000
_cell.length_b   1.000
_cell.length_c   1.000
_cell.angle_alpha   90.00
_cell.angle_beta   90.00
_cell.angle_gamma   90.00
#
_symmetry.space_group_name_H-M   'P 1'
#
loop_
_entity.id
_entity.type
_entity.pdbx_description
1 polymer ?
#
loop_
_entity_poly.entity_id
_entity_poly.type
_entity_poly.pdbx_seq_one_letter_code
_entity_poly.pdbx_strand_id
1 'polypeptide(L)'
;MQDLSIFEDITLHRPMMGKIYRMAPVETQRGCPYACRFCNSPEKNEFYEAQEAGRFFRKRTMKHLHTELKEIVSSYGIEYVFFITDTFLAMSEKEFDEFCEMYLEFKLPFFMNTRPETVTVRRAKKLKEVNCHRVNIG
;
A
#
# COMPACT_ATOMS: atom_id res chain seq x y z
N MET A 1 -13.56 -6.79 0.40
CA MET A 1 -12.64 -7.65 1.12
C MET A 1 -11.94 -8.55 0.11
N GLN A 2 -10.65 -8.82 0.27
CA GLN A 2 -9.89 -9.66 -0.65
C GLN A 2 -10.12 -11.14 -0.30
N ASP A 3 -10.57 -11.92 -1.25
CA ASP A 3 -10.62 -13.38 -1.11
C ASP A 3 -9.33 -13.97 -1.70
N LEU A 4 -8.46 -14.47 -0.86
CA LEU A 4 -7.21 -15.10 -1.27
C LEU A 4 -7.34 -16.61 -1.49
N SER A 5 -8.51 -17.20 -1.19
CA SER A 5 -8.73 -18.64 -1.37
C SER A 5 -8.73 -19.09 -2.83
N ILE A 6 -8.94 -18.14 -3.75
CA ILE A 6 -8.87 -18.37 -5.21
C ILE A 6 -7.44 -18.62 -5.72
N PHE A 7 -6.43 -18.31 -4.91
CA PHE A 7 -5.04 -18.54 -5.28
C PHE A 7 -4.56 -19.87 -4.69
N GLU A 8 -3.78 -20.60 -5.47
CA GLU A 8 -3.02 -21.72 -4.92
C GLU A 8 -2.05 -21.23 -3.84
N ASP A 9 -1.86 -22.00 -2.79
CA ASP A 9 -1.03 -21.66 -1.65
C ASP A 9 0.39 -21.20 -2.05
N ILE A 10 0.98 -21.86 -3.03
CA ILE A 10 2.32 -21.54 -3.54
C ILE A 10 2.42 -20.11 -4.10
N THR A 11 1.33 -19.53 -4.62
CA THR A 11 1.35 -18.18 -5.19
C THR A 11 1.48 -17.10 -4.12
N LEU A 12 1.16 -17.42 -2.88
CA LEU A 12 1.34 -16.53 -1.74
C LEU A 12 2.78 -16.54 -1.21
N HIS A 13 3.58 -17.55 -1.56
CA HIS A 13 4.98 -17.65 -1.14
C HIS A 13 5.89 -16.88 -2.10
N ARG A 14 6.45 -15.77 -1.64
CA ARG A 14 7.26 -14.86 -2.45
C ARG A 14 8.62 -14.56 -1.80
N PRO A 15 9.70 -14.52 -2.60
CA PRO A 15 11.02 -14.18 -2.09
C PRO A 15 11.13 -12.67 -1.83
N MET A 16 11.69 -12.32 -0.69
CA MET A 16 12.06 -10.95 -0.34
C MET A 16 13.37 -10.94 0.44
N MET A 17 14.42 -10.31 -0.11
CA MET A 17 15.73 -10.19 0.51
C MET A 17 16.31 -11.53 0.98
N GLY A 18 16.24 -12.57 0.13
CA GLY A 18 16.82 -13.90 0.40
C GLY A 18 15.98 -14.80 1.30
N LYS A 19 14.81 -14.36 1.75
CA LYS A 19 13.87 -15.16 2.53
C LYS A 19 12.55 -15.28 1.79
N ILE A 20 11.89 -16.44 1.93
CA ILE A 20 10.53 -16.64 1.41
C ILE A 20 9.54 -16.30 2.52
N TYR A 21 8.54 -15.49 2.17
CA TYR A 21 7.44 -15.09 3.05
C TYR A 21 6.10 -15.45 2.43
N ARG A 22 5.14 -15.79 3.27
CA ARG A 22 3.74 -15.82 2.88
C ARG A 22 3.24 -14.37 2.79
N MET A 23 3.10 -13.87 1.56
CA MET A 23 2.93 -12.44 1.27
C MET A 23 1.59 -12.16 0.61
N ALA A 24 0.85 -11.17 1.12
CA ALA A 24 -0.36 -10.68 0.49
C ALA A 24 -0.16 -9.29 -0.12
N PRO A 25 -0.71 -9.06 -1.32
CA PRO A 25 -0.87 -7.71 -1.86
C PRO A 25 -2.04 -7.00 -1.17
N VAL A 26 -1.85 -5.76 -0.76
CA VAL A 26 -2.90 -4.93 -0.15
C VAL A 26 -2.92 -3.55 -0.81
N GLU A 27 -4.08 -3.15 -1.32
CA GLU A 27 -4.25 -1.85 -1.95
C GLU A 27 -4.75 -0.82 -0.92
N THR A 28 -3.98 0.24 -0.65
CA THR A 28 -4.39 1.33 0.26
C THR A 28 -5.08 2.47 -0.48
N GLN A 29 -4.70 2.65 -1.72
CA GLN A 29 -5.23 3.69 -2.61
C GLN A 29 -5.11 3.24 -4.06
N ARG A 30 -5.98 3.75 -4.90
CA ARG A 30 -6.00 3.48 -6.34
C ARG A 30 -5.83 4.76 -7.12
N GLY A 31 -4.97 4.72 -8.16
CA GLY A 31 -4.57 5.87 -8.94
C GLY A 31 -3.49 6.70 -8.24
N CYS A 32 -3.05 7.76 -8.91
CA CYS A 32 -1.98 8.64 -8.45
C CYS A 32 -2.38 10.10 -8.64
N PRO A 33 -2.12 10.99 -7.66
CA PRO A 33 -2.45 12.40 -7.76
C PRO A 33 -1.40 13.23 -8.51
N TYR A 34 -0.29 12.62 -8.92
CA TYR A 34 0.83 13.32 -9.56
C TYR A 34 0.72 13.30 -11.09
N ALA A 35 1.24 14.36 -11.72
CA ALA A 35 1.22 14.56 -13.17
C ALA A 35 2.61 14.37 -13.80
N CYS A 36 3.22 13.19 -13.61
CA CYS A 36 4.53 12.88 -14.23
C CYS A 36 4.39 12.73 -15.74
N ARG A 37 5.24 13.40 -16.50
CA ARG A 37 5.19 13.45 -17.98
C ARG A 37 5.36 12.09 -18.67
N PHE A 38 6.00 11.15 -18.03
CA PHE A 38 6.24 9.80 -18.56
C PHE A 38 5.20 8.76 -18.10
N CYS A 39 4.24 9.18 -17.26
CA CYS A 39 3.24 8.30 -16.65
C CYS A 39 1.88 8.50 -17.31
N ASN A 40 1.07 7.45 -17.32
CA ASN A 40 -0.30 7.49 -17.86
C ASN A 40 -1.35 7.97 -16.84
N SER A 41 -0.95 8.26 -15.60
CA SER A 41 -1.91 8.71 -14.56
C SER A 41 -2.59 10.04 -14.87
N PRO A 42 -1.91 11.06 -15.46
CA PRO A 42 -2.58 12.29 -15.87
C PRO A 42 -3.69 12.04 -16.89
N GLU A 43 -3.39 11.26 -17.95
CA GLU A 43 -4.35 10.90 -19.00
C GLU A 43 -5.55 10.13 -18.44
N LYS A 44 -5.33 9.24 -17.47
CA LYS A 44 -6.42 8.56 -16.77
C LYS A 44 -7.27 9.50 -15.92
N ASN A 45 -6.68 10.50 -15.27
CA ASN A 45 -7.43 11.52 -14.56
C ASN A 45 -8.35 12.29 -15.52
N GLU A 46 -7.81 12.77 -16.65
CA GLU A 46 -8.57 13.46 -17.69
C GLU A 46 -9.70 12.59 -18.26
N PHE A 47 -9.41 11.29 -18.49
CA PHE A 47 -10.41 10.35 -18.97
C PHE A 47 -11.56 10.17 -17.97
N TYR A 48 -11.25 10.02 -16.67
CA TYR A 48 -12.26 9.88 -15.62
C TYR A 48 -13.13 11.14 -15.50
N GLU A 49 -12.52 12.32 -15.61
CA GLU A 49 -13.24 13.60 -15.60
C GLU A 49 -14.15 13.74 -16.82
N ALA A 50 -13.64 13.43 -18.02
CA ALA A 50 -14.41 13.52 -19.28
C ALA A 50 -15.60 12.53 -19.32
N GLN A 51 -15.50 11.41 -18.63
CA GLN A 51 -16.57 10.42 -18.54
C GLN A 51 -17.48 10.58 -17.32
N GLU A 52 -17.29 11.63 -16.52
CA GLU A 52 -17.99 11.82 -15.25
C GLU A 52 -17.95 10.59 -14.33
N ALA A 53 -16.86 9.78 -14.43
CA ALA A 53 -16.70 8.50 -13.75
C ALA A 53 -16.20 8.63 -12.30
N GLY A 54 -16.29 9.84 -11.73
CA GLY A 54 -15.79 10.15 -10.39
C GLY A 54 -14.28 10.43 -10.38
N ARG A 55 -13.64 10.29 -9.21
CA ARG A 55 -12.21 10.58 -9.07
C ARG A 55 -11.37 9.36 -9.42
N PHE A 56 -10.36 9.53 -10.26
CA PHE A 56 -9.37 8.48 -10.52
C PHE A 56 -8.55 8.16 -9.27
N PHE A 57 -8.03 9.16 -8.57
CA PHE A 57 -7.31 8.97 -7.31
C PHE A 57 -8.30 8.80 -6.14
N ARG A 58 -8.29 7.62 -5.55
CA ARG A 58 -9.18 7.24 -4.44
C ARG A 58 -8.38 6.55 -3.35
N LYS A 59 -8.71 6.83 -2.09
CA LYS A 59 -8.10 6.21 -0.91
C LYS A 59 -9.11 5.34 -0.18
N ARG A 60 -8.62 4.28 0.41
CA ARG A 60 -9.40 3.48 1.37
C ARG A 60 -9.37 4.16 2.75
N THR A 61 -10.42 3.97 3.53
CA THR A 61 -10.41 4.42 4.92
C THR A 61 -9.50 3.53 5.77
N MET A 62 -8.88 4.07 6.81
CA MET A 62 -8.04 3.29 7.74
C MET A 62 -8.85 2.14 8.38
N LYS A 63 -10.13 2.36 8.66
CA LYS A 63 -11.02 1.32 9.18
C LYS A 63 -11.16 0.11 8.23
N HIS A 64 -11.36 0.36 6.92
CA HIS A 64 -11.44 -0.73 5.93
C HIS A 64 -10.10 -1.44 5.77
N LEU A 65 -9.00 -0.69 5.75
CA LEU A 65 -7.66 -1.26 5.66
C LEU A 65 -7.36 -2.15 6.88
N HIS A 66 -7.67 -1.67 8.08
CA HIS A 66 -7.51 -2.43 9.32
C HIS A 66 -8.30 -3.75 9.29
N THR A 67 -9.59 -3.68 8.92
CA THR A 67 -10.45 -4.88 8.85
C THR A 67 -9.88 -5.90 7.88
N GLU A 68 -9.46 -5.47 6.69
CA GLU A 68 -8.87 -6.37 5.68
C GLU A 68 -7.55 -6.98 6.16
N LEU A 69 -6.64 -6.17 6.71
CA LEU A 69 -5.38 -6.67 7.26
C LEU A 69 -5.61 -7.72 8.34
N LYS A 70 -6.54 -7.46 9.27
CA LYS A 70 -6.88 -8.40 10.34
C LYS A 70 -7.37 -9.73 9.78
N GLU A 71 -8.23 -9.68 8.77
CA GLU A 71 -8.77 -10.89 8.14
C GLU A 71 -7.71 -11.67 7.37
N ILE A 72 -6.92 -11.01 6.51
CA ILE A 72 -5.92 -11.72 5.72
C ILE A 72 -4.83 -12.33 6.60
N VAL A 73 -4.45 -11.66 7.69
CA VAL A 73 -3.47 -12.17 8.64
C VAL A 73 -4.02 -13.39 9.39
N SER A 74 -5.26 -13.30 9.91
CA SER A 74 -5.85 -14.38 10.69
C SER A 74 -6.27 -15.58 9.85
N SER A 75 -6.83 -15.34 8.66
CA SER A 75 -7.38 -16.42 7.83
C SER A 75 -6.33 -17.09 6.93
N TYR A 76 -5.31 -16.35 6.52
CA TYR A 76 -4.32 -16.85 5.56
C TYR A 76 -2.89 -16.92 6.11
N GLY A 77 -2.66 -16.56 7.37
CA GLY A 77 -1.35 -16.61 8.00
C GLY A 77 -0.30 -15.75 7.30
N ILE A 78 -0.67 -14.56 6.84
CA ILE A 78 0.22 -13.66 6.12
C ILE A 78 1.34 -13.16 7.03
N GLU A 79 2.57 -13.26 6.56
CA GLU A 79 3.80 -12.88 7.27
C GLU A 79 4.43 -11.59 6.75
N TYR A 80 4.00 -11.12 5.57
CA TYR A 80 4.55 -9.96 4.88
C TYR A 80 3.48 -9.29 4.04
N VAL A 81 3.43 -7.96 4.06
CA VAL A 81 2.47 -7.19 3.27
C VAL A 81 3.18 -6.48 2.12
N PHE A 82 2.66 -6.62 0.92
CA PHE A 82 3.03 -5.78 -0.22
C PHE A 82 1.93 -4.74 -0.47
N PHE A 83 2.19 -3.49 -0.09
CA PHE A 83 1.26 -2.41 -0.41
C PHE A 83 1.35 -2.05 -1.90
N ILE A 84 0.34 -2.50 -2.65
CA ILE A 84 0.22 -2.19 -4.09
C ILE A 84 -0.41 -0.83 -4.23
N THR A 85 0.42 0.16 -4.50
CA THR A 85 -0.01 1.54 -4.80
C THR A 85 1.02 2.20 -5.68
N ASP A 86 0.59 3.15 -6.51
CA ASP A 86 1.52 3.92 -7.35
C ASP A 86 2.45 4.79 -6.50
N THR A 87 1.92 5.41 -5.45
CA THR A 87 2.70 6.25 -4.52
C THR A 87 2.11 6.14 -3.12
N PHE A 88 2.60 5.21 -2.31
CA PHE A 88 2.06 4.93 -0.97
C PHE A 88 1.98 6.17 -0.07
N LEU A 89 3.02 7.01 -0.07
CA LEU A 89 3.08 8.21 0.76
C LEU A 89 2.37 9.44 0.15
N ALA A 90 1.54 9.26 -0.90
CA ALA A 90 0.65 10.32 -1.39
C ALA A 90 -0.52 10.56 -0.42
N MET A 91 -0.19 10.89 0.82
CA MET A 91 -1.12 11.11 1.92
C MET A 91 -0.67 12.29 2.78
N SER A 92 -1.61 12.92 3.47
CA SER A 92 -1.33 13.97 4.45
C SER A 92 -0.55 13.41 5.65
N GLU A 93 0.06 14.28 6.45
CA GLU A 93 0.74 13.87 7.68
C GLU A 93 -0.23 13.21 8.67
N LYS A 94 -1.47 13.70 8.74
CA LYS A 94 -2.51 13.10 9.58
C LYS A 94 -2.86 11.68 9.15
N GLU A 95 -3.11 11.47 7.85
CA GLU A 95 -3.39 10.12 7.30
C GLU A 95 -2.20 9.17 7.50
N PHE A 96 -0.98 9.69 7.39
CA PHE A 96 0.24 8.90 7.63
C PHE A 96 0.36 8.49 9.10
N ASP A 97 0.05 9.40 10.02
CA ASP A 97 0.04 9.09 11.46
C ASP A 97 -1.03 8.04 11.79
N GLU A 98 -2.25 8.22 11.29
CA GLU A 98 -3.34 7.25 11.45
C GLU A 98 -2.96 5.87 10.90
N PHE A 99 -2.28 5.83 9.74
CA PHE A 99 -1.75 4.57 9.20
C PHE A 99 -0.72 3.93 10.14
N CYS A 100 0.25 4.71 10.61
CA CYS A 100 1.29 4.19 11.50
C CYS A 100 0.71 3.64 12.80
N GLU A 101 -0.21 4.39 13.43
CA GLU A 101 -0.90 3.97 14.65
C GLU A 101 -1.67 2.66 14.45
N MET A 102 -2.46 2.58 13.38
CA MET A 102 -3.22 1.39 13.03
C MET A 102 -2.29 0.19 12.75
N TYR A 103 -1.20 0.41 12.02
CA TYR A 103 -0.33 -0.68 11.58
C TYR A 103 0.55 -1.26 12.70
N LEU A 104 0.74 -0.54 13.80
CA LEU A 104 1.44 -1.05 15.00
C LEU A 104 0.78 -2.31 15.59
N GLU A 105 -0.52 -2.53 15.38
CA GLU A 105 -1.20 -3.76 15.79
C GLU A 105 -0.66 -5.00 15.07
N PHE A 106 -0.38 -4.86 13.76
CA PHE A 106 0.10 -5.97 12.93
C PHE A 106 1.62 -6.11 12.97
N LYS A 107 2.30 -4.99 12.80
CA LYS A 107 3.76 -4.88 12.82
C LYS A 107 4.49 -5.89 11.91
N LEU A 108 3.80 -6.37 10.89
CA LEU A 108 4.39 -7.23 9.86
C LEU A 108 5.37 -6.44 9.00
N PRO A 109 6.45 -7.07 8.53
CA PRO A 109 7.30 -6.42 7.55
C PRO A 109 6.49 -6.12 6.28
N PHE A 110 6.74 -4.96 5.67
CA PHE A 110 6.07 -4.59 4.43
C PHE A 110 7.00 -3.91 3.43
N PHE A 111 6.58 -3.98 2.17
CA PHE A 111 7.17 -3.30 1.03
C PHE A 111 6.17 -2.31 0.43
N MET A 112 6.65 -1.18 -0.02
CA MET A 112 5.85 -0.16 -0.71
C MET A 112 6.64 0.56 -1.80
N ASN A 113 5.89 1.16 -2.75
CA ASN A 113 6.44 2.09 -3.74
C ASN A 113 6.09 3.52 -3.34
N THR A 114 7.01 4.45 -3.53
CA THR A 114 6.74 5.87 -3.33
C THR A 114 7.68 6.75 -4.13
N ARG A 115 7.45 8.06 -4.11
CA ARG A 115 8.29 9.06 -4.77
C ARG A 115 9.26 9.69 -3.77
N PRO A 116 10.47 10.12 -4.20
CA PRO A 116 11.48 10.66 -3.30
C PRO A 116 10.98 11.88 -2.51
N GLU A 117 10.24 12.79 -3.13
CA GLU A 117 9.73 14.00 -2.47
C GLU A 117 8.68 13.74 -1.39
N THR A 118 8.11 12.54 -1.34
CA THR A 118 7.17 12.15 -0.28
C THR A 118 7.87 11.62 0.98
N VAL A 119 9.17 11.31 0.87
CA VAL A 119 9.97 10.76 1.96
C VAL A 119 10.62 11.89 2.75
N THR A 120 10.19 12.09 3.99
CA THR A 120 10.81 13.01 4.93
C THR A 120 11.54 12.24 6.02
N VAL A 121 12.47 12.90 6.72
CA VAL A 121 13.17 12.29 7.87
C VAL A 121 12.18 11.79 8.93
N ARG A 122 11.12 12.58 9.18
CA ARG A 122 10.05 12.20 10.12
C ARG A 122 9.35 10.91 9.66
N ARG A 123 8.94 10.85 8.39
CA ARG A 123 8.27 9.67 7.84
C ARG A 123 9.18 8.45 7.83
N ALA A 124 10.46 8.61 7.47
CA ALA A 124 11.41 7.50 7.48
C ALA A 124 11.59 6.89 8.89
N LYS A 125 11.65 7.72 9.94
CA LYS A 125 11.70 7.24 11.33
C LYS A 125 10.45 6.46 11.70
N LYS A 126 9.25 7.00 11.47
CA LYS A 126 7.99 6.31 11.74
C LYS A 126 7.81 5.02 10.93
N LEU A 127 8.21 5.01 9.66
CA LEU A 127 8.19 3.81 8.83
C LEU A 127 9.04 2.69 9.44
N LYS A 128 10.20 3.02 9.99
CA LYS A 128 11.04 2.05 10.71
C LYS A 128 10.34 1.50 11.97
N GLU A 129 9.64 2.34 12.72
CA GLU A 129 8.91 1.95 13.94
C GLU A 129 7.79 0.95 13.65
N VAL A 130 7.11 1.12 12.50
CA VAL A 130 6.04 0.23 12.04
C VAL A 130 6.53 -0.93 11.17
N ASN A 131 7.85 -1.21 11.19
CA ASN A 131 8.47 -2.32 10.50
C ASN A 131 8.41 -2.24 8.96
N CYS A 132 8.50 -1.05 8.38
CA CYS A 132 8.70 -0.92 6.94
C CYS A 132 10.05 -1.55 6.56
N HIS A 133 9.99 -2.67 5.85
CA HIS A 133 11.16 -3.47 5.51
C HIS A 133 11.85 -2.95 4.24
N ARG A 134 11.08 -2.51 3.25
CA ARG A 134 11.61 -2.05 1.97
C ARG A 134 10.75 -0.95 1.36
N VAL A 135 11.43 0.02 0.76
CA VAL A 135 10.82 1.09 -0.03
C VAL A 135 11.44 1.08 -1.41
N ASN A 136 10.61 1.06 -2.46
CA ASN A 136 11.04 1.35 -3.81
C ASN A 136 10.75 2.82 -4.10
N ILE A 137 11.78 3.54 -4.52
CA ILE A 137 11.70 4.97 -4.85
C ILE A 137 11.89 5.11 -6.35
N GLY A 138 10.89 5.64 -7.03
CA GLY A 138 10.85 5.81 -8.47
C GLY A 138 10.43 7.21 -8.91
#